data_fa4df380c66a99f17b229bac59d4ad1f
#
_entry.id   fa4df380c66a99f17b229bac59d4ad1f
#
_cell.length_a   1.000
_cell.length_b   1.000
_cell.length_c   1.000
_cell.angle_alpha   90.00
_cell.angle_beta   90.00
_cell.angle_gamma   90.00
#
_symmetry.space_group_name_H-M   'P 1'
#
loop_
_entity.id
_entity.type
_entity.pdbx_description
1 polymer ?
#
loop_
_entity_poly.entity_id
_entity_poly.type
_entity_poly.pdbx_seq_one_letter_code
_entity_poly.pdbx_strand_id
1 'polypeptide(L)'
;LFVCMAIGAQTVFKNEEVEVSLLKEKTWVFSTWDYTTMYLIEGEDKAVLIDTGTRCADLDKIVGQITGKPLEVIVTHMHPDHAGCIKYFDKVWMHRADTVLVPQHAADYQGEFLYMEEGQVFDLGGRKLEVAWMPGHTPGSVVLLDKANGDCYSGDAFGSGEVWLQCVPMSPIATFHESCCRMEKLMKEGHIKDIWCGHYPYLKSSLPLAYIQTMIRISHRLMNGDQEGSEPYSNYFIKMPPTARKLAEGRAMIVYDSTNIPEAR
;
A
#
# COMPACT_ATOMS: atom_id res chain seq x y z
N LEU A 1 25.40 29.11 -5.55
CA LEU A 1 24.73 28.25 -6.54
C LEU A 1 24.76 26.81 -6.03
N PHE A 2 23.72 26.36 -5.34
CA PHE A 2 23.52 24.94 -5.05
C PHE A 2 22.93 24.30 -6.30
N VAL A 3 23.74 23.53 -6.99
CA VAL A 3 23.27 22.64 -8.06
C VAL A 3 22.53 21.49 -7.35
N CYS A 4 21.21 21.54 -7.35
CA CYS A 4 20.39 20.40 -7.01
C CYS A 4 20.54 19.38 -8.14
N MET A 5 21.54 18.49 -8.04
CA MET A 5 21.60 17.33 -8.91
C MET A 5 20.37 16.48 -8.56
N ALA A 6 19.48 16.27 -9.52
CA ALA A 6 18.50 15.21 -9.46
C ALA A 6 19.30 13.90 -9.35
N ILE A 7 19.35 13.33 -8.13
CA ILE A 7 19.92 12.01 -7.90
C ILE A 7 18.92 11.07 -8.56
N GLY A 8 19.22 10.59 -9.77
CA GLY A 8 18.52 9.46 -10.33
C GLY A 8 18.59 8.31 -9.32
N ALA A 9 17.48 7.62 -9.06
CA ALA A 9 17.42 6.54 -8.10
C ALA A 9 18.57 5.55 -8.38
N GLN A 10 19.52 5.45 -7.44
CA GLN A 10 20.67 4.56 -7.59
C GLN A 10 20.22 3.12 -7.39
N THR A 11 20.21 2.32 -8.45
CA THR A 11 19.96 0.88 -8.36
C THR A 11 21.08 0.22 -7.57
N VAL A 12 20.73 -0.49 -6.49
CA VAL A 12 21.65 -1.21 -5.60
C VAL A 12 21.63 -2.71 -5.84
N PHE A 13 20.53 -3.25 -6.38
CA PHE A 13 20.38 -4.65 -6.75
C PHE A 13 19.40 -4.77 -7.92
N LYS A 14 19.62 -5.73 -8.83
CA LYS A 14 18.68 -6.05 -9.90
C LYS A 14 18.83 -7.50 -10.35
N ASN A 15 17.69 -8.17 -10.56
CA ASN A 15 17.58 -9.44 -11.27
C ASN A 15 16.33 -9.42 -12.18
N GLU A 16 15.89 -10.60 -12.67
CA GLU A 16 14.71 -10.71 -13.53
C GLU A 16 13.37 -10.44 -12.82
N GLU A 17 13.34 -10.58 -11.48
CA GLU A 17 12.11 -10.49 -10.68
C GLU A 17 11.97 -9.14 -9.95
N VAL A 18 13.08 -8.48 -9.60
CA VAL A 18 13.06 -7.26 -8.80
C VAL A 18 14.22 -6.33 -9.10
N GLU A 19 13.95 -5.04 -9.08
CA GLU A 19 14.95 -3.98 -9.06
C GLU A 19 14.84 -3.21 -7.74
N VAL A 20 15.97 -3.09 -7.03
CA VAL A 20 16.05 -2.35 -5.77
C VAL A 20 16.83 -1.06 -5.97
N SER A 21 16.24 0.05 -5.63
CA SER A 21 16.83 1.37 -5.76
C SER A 21 16.71 2.16 -4.46
N LEU A 22 17.67 3.03 -4.21
CA LEU A 22 17.59 3.96 -3.08
C LEU A 22 16.53 5.03 -3.39
N LEU A 23 15.46 5.08 -2.60
CA LEU A 23 14.39 6.06 -2.74
C LEU A 23 14.73 7.36 -1.99
N LYS A 24 15.15 7.21 -0.75
CA LYS A 24 15.59 8.28 0.17
C LYS A 24 16.68 7.71 1.09
N GLU A 25 17.31 8.53 1.90
CA GLU A 25 18.27 8.07 2.90
C GLU A 25 17.67 6.95 3.75
N LYS A 26 18.37 5.82 3.86
CA LYS A 26 17.95 4.61 4.60
C LYS A 26 16.55 4.10 4.23
N THR A 27 16.14 4.31 2.98
CA THR A 27 14.85 3.84 2.44
C THR A 27 15.04 3.35 1.02
N TRP A 28 14.78 2.08 0.79
CA TRP A 28 14.88 1.45 -0.53
C TRP A 28 13.50 1.05 -1.03
N VAL A 29 13.32 1.19 -2.33
CA VAL A 29 12.14 0.74 -3.07
C VAL A 29 12.53 -0.49 -3.88
N PHE A 30 11.76 -1.55 -3.71
CA PHE A 30 11.84 -2.80 -4.48
C PHE A 30 10.70 -2.77 -5.49
N SER A 31 11.04 -2.68 -6.76
CA SER A 31 10.06 -2.68 -7.86
C SER A 31 10.08 -4.03 -8.53
N THR A 32 8.98 -4.76 -8.47
CA THR A 32 8.87 -6.10 -9.06
C THR A 32 8.50 -6.03 -10.55
N TRP A 33 8.66 -7.14 -11.25
CA TRP A 33 8.35 -7.28 -12.68
C TRP A 33 6.87 -6.98 -13.01
N ASP A 34 5.95 -7.17 -12.05
CA ASP A 34 4.52 -6.91 -12.17
C ASP A 34 4.10 -5.56 -11.57
N TYR A 35 5.08 -4.68 -11.34
CA TYR A 35 4.90 -3.32 -10.82
C TYR A 35 4.44 -3.23 -9.36
N THR A 36 4.45 -4.31 -8.60
CA THR A 36 4.24 -4.26 -7.15
C THR A 36 5.48 -3.68 -6.46
N THR A 37 5.29 -3.08 -5.33
CA THR A 37 6.36 -2.40 -4.59
C THR A 37 6.45 -2.89 -3.16
N MET A 38 7.69 -3.13 -2.72
CA MET A 38 8.04 -3.31 -1.32
C MET A 38 8.95 -2.15 -0.90
N TYR A 39 8.94 -1.80 0.39
CA TYR A 39 9.83 -0.78 0.93
C TYR A 39 10.66 -1.35 2.07
N LEU A 40 11.98 -1.18 2.00
CA LEU A 40 12.88 -1.48 3.12
C LEU A 40 13.28 -0.17 3.79
N ILE A 41 13.07 -0.08 5.08
CA ILE A 41 13.29 1.12 5.88
C ILE A 41 14.22 0.78 7.04
N GLU A 42 15.33 1.48 7.15
CA GLU A 42 16.27 1.32 8.27
C GLU A 42 16.20 2.47 9.28
N GLY A 43 16.31 2.11 10.55
CA GLY A 43 16.74 2.99 11.63
C GLY A 43 18.18 2.70 12.04
N GLU A 44 18.55 3.04 13.27
CA GLU A 44 19.90 2.76 13.81
C GLU A 44 20.04 1.29 14.25
N ASP A 45 18.98 0.70 14.84
CA ASP A 45 19.02 -0.61 15.48
C ASP A 45 18.35 -1.72 14.66
N LYS A 46 17.29 -1.39 13.90
CA LYS A 46 16.44 -2.34 13.17
C LYS A 46 16.08 -1.85 11.79
N ALA A 47 15.56 -2.75 10.99
CA ALA A 47 14.92 -2.47 9.70
C ALA A 47 13.50 -3.03 9.65
N VAL A 48 12.67 -2.46 8.80
CA VAL A 48 11.33 -2.97 8.44
C VAL A 48 11.29 -3.20 6.94
N LEU A 49 10.82 -4.37 6.51
CA LEU A 49 10.36 -4.62 5.16
C LEU A 49 8.84 -4.49 5.14
N ILE A 50 8.32 -3.57 4.33
CA ILE A 50 6.90 -3.36 4.11
C ILE A 50 6.51 -4.02 2.79
N ASP A 51 5.60 -4.99 2.87
CA ASP A 51 5.17 -5.90 1.82
C ASP A 51 6.28 -6.86 1.33
N THR A 52 5.88 -7.91 0.61
CA THR A 52 6.77 -8.96 0.15
C THR A 52 6.65 -9.27 -1.34
N GLY A 53 5.82 -8.50 -2.07
CA GLY A 53 5.62 -8.67 -3.50
C GLY A 53 4.89 -9.96 -3.88
N THR A 54 4.61 -10.11 -5.16
CA THR A 54 3.93 -11.29 -5.73
C THR A 54 4.85 -12.50 -5.78
N ARG A 55 6.03 -12.28 -6.38
CA ARG A 55 7.06 -13.30 -6.58
C ARG A 55 8.43 -12.63 -6.61
N CYS A 56 9.27 -13.04 -5.69
CA CYS A 56 10.67 -12.69 -5.63
C CYS A 56 11.42 -13.84 -4.93
N ALA A 57 12.12 -14.62 -5.72
CA ALA A 57 12.85 -15.75 -5.19
C ALA A 57 13.97 -15.31 -4.23
N ASP A 58 14.10 -16.00 -3.10
CA ASP A 58 15.10 -15.69 -2.07
C ASP A 58 15.04 -14.22 -1.57
N LEU A 59 13.83 -13.68 -1.40
CA LEU A 59 13.62 -12.28 -0.97
C LEU A 59 14.38 -11.97 0.33
N ASP A 60 14.41 -12.89 1.28
CA ASP A 60 15.17 -12.77 2.53
C ASP A 60 16.67 -12.56 2.28
N LYS A 61 17.26 -13.27 1.32
CA LYS A 61 18.67 -13.14 0.95
C LYS A 61 18.94 -11.82 0.21
N ILE A 62 17.99 -11.37 -0.63
CA ILE A 62 18.11 -10.07 -1.31
C ILE A 62 18.07 -8.94 -0.29
N VAL A 63 17.13 -8.98 0.66
CA VAL A 63 17.06 -8.01 1.76
C VAL A 63 18.35 -8.05 2.58
N GLY A 64 18.87 -9.26 2.89
CA GLY A 64 20.12 -9.44 3.64
C GLY A 64 21.37 -8.90 2.94
N GLN A 65 21.36 -8.67 1.63
CA GLN A 65 22.45 -7.98 0.91
C GLN A 65 22.41 -6.46 1.09
N ILE A 66 21.27 -5.91 1.50
CA ILE A 66 21.07 -4.46 1.65
C ILE A 66 21.21 -4.05 3.11
N THR A 67 20.64 -4.84 4.03
CA THR A 67 20.71 -4.59 5.47
C THR A 67 21.14 -5.82 6.24
N GLY A 68 22.03 -5.64 7.23
CA GLY A 68 22.40 -6.69 8.19
C GLY A 68 21.69 -6.54 9.54
N LYS A 69 20.71 -5.65 9.64
CA LYS A 69 19.99 -5.36 10.89
C LYS A 69 18.90 -6.38 11.18
N PRO A 70 18.51 -6.56 12.45
CA PRO A 70 17.29 -7.27 12.81
C PRO A 70 16.11 -6.72 12.00
N LEU A 71 15.34 -7.63 11.34
CA LEU A 71 14.28 -7.28 10.40
C LEU A 71 12.91 -7.60 10.99
N GLU A 72 12.02 -6.63 10.93
CA GLU A 72 10.58 -6.84 11.07
C GLU A 72 9.96 -6.86 9.67
N VAL A 73 9.03 -7.78 9.40
CA VAL A 73 8.32 -7.87 8.12
C VAL A 73 6.86 -7.57 8.35
N ILE A 74 6.35 -6.59 7.61
CA ILE A 74 4.97 -6.09 7.72
C ILE A 74 4.30 -6.22 6.36
N VAL A 75 3.10 -6.80 6.31
CA VAL A 75 2.24 -6.70 5.13
C VAL A 75 1.15 -5.65 5.37
N THR A 76 1.01 -4.73 4.43
CA THR A 76 0.00 -3.67 4.49
C THR A 76 -1.41 -4.26 4.37
N HIS A 77 -1.55 -5.35 3.63
CA HIS A 77 -2.78 -6.13 3.47
C HIS A 77 -2.46 -7.50 2.84
N MET A 78 -3.40 -8.43 2.89
CA MET A 78 -3.16 -9.84 2.56
C MET A 78 -3.48 -10.22 1.09
N HIS A 79 -3.42 -9.29 0.14
CA HIS A 79 -3.47 -9.68 -1.27
C HIS A 79 -2.14 -10.32 -1.73
N PRO A 80 -2.20 -11.23 -2.73
CA PRO A 80 -1.05 -12.06 -3.09
C PRO A 80 0.13 -11.27 -3.68
N ASP A 81 -0.11 -10.11 -4.22
CA ASP A 81 0.92 -9.22 -4.74
C ASP A 81 1.64 -8.42 -3.65
N HIS A 82 1.13 -8.42 -2.41
CA HIS A 82 1.75 -7.83 -1.23
C HIS A 82 2.26 -8.88 -0.24
N ALA A 83 1.62 -10.05 -0.18
CA ALA A 83 1.96 -11.13 0.74
C ALA A 83 2.55 -12.38 0.06
N GLY A 84 2.86 -12.34 -1.23
CA GLY A 84 3.23 -13.54 -2.01
C GLY A 84 4.55 -14.19 -1.59
N CYS A 85 5.46 -13.43 -1.01
CA CYS A 85 6.77 -13.94 -0.58
C CYS A 85 6.95 -14.02 0.94
N ILE A 86 5.86 -13.97 1.73
CA ILE A 86 5.94 -14.13 3.21
C ILE A 86 6.60 -15.45 3.64
N LYS A 87 6.55 -16.47 2.80
CA LYS A 87 7.16 -17.80 3.05
C LYS A 87 8.66 -17.78 3.31
N TYR A 88 9.37 -16.71 2.98
CA TYR A 88 10.80 -16.55 3.25
C TYR A 88 11.09 -16.01 4.65
N PHE A 89 10.06 -15.72 5.45
CA PHE A 89 10.19 -15.11 6.77
C PHE A 89 9.43 -15.92 7.82
N ASP A 90 10.05 -16.14 8.98
CA ASP A 90 9.46 -16.93 10.07
C ASP A 90 8.29 -16.21 10.75
N LYS A 91 8.28 -14.86 10.73
CA LYS A 91 7.28 -14.01 11.37
C LYS A 91 6.90 -12.85 10.46
N VAL A 92 5.60 -12.57 10.37
CA VAL A 92 5.05 -11.48 9.58
C VAL A 92 3.94 -10.78 10.36
N TRP A 93 4.02 -9.47 10.40
CA TRP A 93 2.99 -8.62 10.98
C TRP A 93 1.89 -8.35 9.95
N MET A 94 0.64 -8.46 10.38
CA MET A 94 -0.55 -8.11 9.60
C MET A 94 -1.65 -7.55 10.50
N HIS A 95 -2.62 -6.85 9.94
CA HIS A 95 -3.80 -6.46 10.71
C HIS A 95 -4.79 -7.63 10.84
N ARG A 96 -5.36 -7.82 12.04
CA ARG A 96 -6.25 -8.96 12.34
C ARG A 96 -7.46 -9.06 11.42
N ALA A 97 -7.99 -7.94 10.92
CA ALA A 97 -9.16 -7.96 10.04
C ALA A 97 -8.91 -8.66 8.69
N ASP A 98 -7.65 -8.76 8.24
CA ASP A 98 -7.29 -9.48 7.01
C ASP A 98 -7.07 -10.98 7.20
N THR A 99 -7.28 -11.54 8.40
CA THR A 99 -7.24 -13.00 8.60
C THR A 99 -8.26 -13.74 7.74
N VAL A 100 -9.32 -13.06 7.30
CA VAL A 100 -10.33 -13.63 6.39
C VAL A 100 -9.76 -13.95 5.00
N LEU A 101 -8.65 -13.31 4.61
CA LEU A 101 -7.96 -13.49 3.34
C LEU A 101 -6.88 -14.58 3.40
N VAL A 102 -6.40 -14.94 4.60
CA VAL A 102 -5.34 -15.94 4.79
C VAL A 102 -5.65 -17.28 4.14
N PRO A 103 -6.87 -17.86 4.25
CA PRO A 103 -7.17 -19.15 3.62
C PRO A 103 -7.04 -19.14 2.09
N GLN A 104 -7.22 -17.97 1.46
CA GLN A 104 -7.17 -17.81 0.02
C GLN A 104 -5.76 -17.46 -0.48
N HIS A 105 -5.00 -16.68 0.27
CA HIS A 105 -3.75 -16.08 -0.23
C HIS A 105 -2.49 -16.55 0.49
N ALA A 106 -2.62 -17.15 1.67
CA ALA A 106 -1.48 -17.54 2.51
C ALA A 106 -1.71 -18.87 3.26
N ALA A 107 -2.55 -19.77 2.72
CA ALA A 107 -2.89 -21.05 3.35
C ALA A 107 -1.65 -21.94 3.64
N ASP A 108 -0.62 -21.84 2.81
CA ASP A 108 0.60 -22.66 2.91
C ASP A 108 1.71 -22.00 3.75
N TYR A 109 1.46 -20.82 4.32
CA TYR A 109 2.45 -20.15 5.15
C TYR A 109 2.67 -20.93 6.46
N GLN A 110 3.94 -21.26 6.75
CA GLN A 110 4.32 -22.08 7.90
C GLN A 110 4.90 -21.26 9.06
N GLY A 111 5.07 -19.94 8.86
CA GLY A 111 5.56 -19.04 9.90
C GLY A 111 4.45 -18.56 10.83
N GLU A 112 4.77 -17.59 11.65
CA GLU A 112 3.89 -17.00 12.64
C GLU A 112 3.31 -15.67 12.14
N PHE A 113 1.98 -15.53 12.17
CA PHE A 113 1.34 -14.23 12.01
C PHE A 113 1.31 -13.48 13.35
N LEU A 114 1.94 -12.32 13.37
CA LEU A 114 1.84 -11.36 14.45
C LEU A 114 0.79 -10.30 14.07
N TYR A 115 0.03 -9.84 15.05
CA TYR A 115 -1.06 -8.90 14.80
C TYR A 115 -0.69 -7.50 15.27
N MET A 116 -0.77 -6.55 14.35
CA MET A 116 -0.59 -5.14 14.67
C MET A 116 -1.94 -4.44 14.86
N GLU A 117 -1.91 -3.38 15.65
CA GLU A 117 -3.08 -2.60 16.02
C GLU A 117 -2.87 -1.13 15.67
N GLU A 118 -3.98 -0.38 15.64
CA GLU A 118 -3.98 1.07 15.48
C GLU A 118 -3.04 1.76 16.48
N GLY A 119 -2.18 2.64 15.99
CA GLY A 119 -1.23 3.39 16.80
C GLY A 119 -0.03 2.60 17.31
N GLN A 120 0.12 1.32 16.96
CA GLN A 120 1.34 0.57 17.27
C GLN A 120 2.55 1.22 16.62
N VAL A 121 3.66 1.29 17.35
CA VAL A 121 4.89 1.90 16.87
C VAL A 121 5.99 0.86 16.74
N PHE A 122 6.58 0.77 15.56
CA PHE A 122 7.83 0.06 15.31
C PHE A 122 8.98 1.06 15.48
N ASP A 123 9.70 0.98 16.60
CA ASP A 123 10.89 1.79 16.87
C ASP A 123 12.11 1.09 16.28
N LEU A 124 12.76 1.75 15.33
CA LEU A 124 13.90 1.21 14.59
C LEU A 124 15.25 1.76 15.11
N GLY A 125 15.23 2.51 16.22
CA GLY A 125 16.37 3.29 16.68
C GLY A 125 16.49 4.60 15.90
N GLY A 126 16.06 5.71 16.52
CA GLY A 126 16.07 7.04 15.89
C GLY A 126 15.04 7.27 14.80
N ARG A 127 14.34 6.24 14.34
CA ARG A 127 13.26 6.30 13.33
C ARG A 127 12.08 5.45 13.79
N LYS A 128 10.86 5.95 13.64
CA LYS A 128 9.64 5.30 14.10
C LYS A 128 8.61 5.21 12.99
N LEU A 129 8.01 4.03 12.84
CA LEU A 129 6.89 3.80 11.95
C LEU A 129 5.65 3.51 12.81
N GLU A 130 4.61 4.34 12.67
CA GLU A 130 3.34 4.18 13.38
C GLU A 130 2.32 3.53 12.45
N VAL A 131 1.64 2.51 12.94
CA VAL A 131 0.55 1.83 12.22
C VAL A 131 -0.70 2.71 12.26
N ALA A 132 -1.29 2.96 11.10
CA ALA A 132 -2.63 3.52 11.00
C ALA A 132 -3.54 2.58 10.20
N TRP A 133 -4.61 2.13 10.82
CA TRP A 133 -5.60 1.27 10.18
C TRP A 133 -6.46 2.12 9.23
N MET A 134 -6.37 1.84 7.93
CA MET A 134 -7.02 2.57 6.84
C MET A 134 -7.80 1.59 5.94
N PRO A 135 -8.88 0.99 6.47
CA PRO A 135 -9.65 -0.01 5.74
C PRO A 135 -10.36 0.60 4.52
N GLY A 136 -10.67 -0.25 3.55
CA GLY A 136 -11.37 0.13 2.31
C GLY A 136 -11.01 -0.82 1.19
N HIS A 137 -9.76 -0.83 0.75
CA HIS A 137 -9.25 -1.79 -0.23
C HIS A 137 -9.36 -3.24 0.28
N THR A 138 -8.89 -3.49 1.50
CA THR A 138 -9.24 -4.68 2.30
C THR A 138 -9.75 -4.25 3.69
N PRO A 139 -10.41 -5.15 4.42
CA PRO A 139 -10.81 -4.87 5.80
C PRO A 139 -9.64 -4.57 6.73
N GLY A 140 -8.48 -5.16 6.48
CA GLY A 140 -7.28 -5.01 7.29
C GLY A 140 -6.21 -4.11 6.70
N SER A 141 -6.50 -3.35 5.65
CA SER A 141 -5.52 -2.41 5.08
C SER A 141 -4.98 -1.46 6.13
N VAL A 142 -3.66 -1.39 6.24
CA VAL A 142 -2.94 -0.45 7.10
C VAL A 142 -1.95 0.37 6.29
N VAL A 143 -1.56 1.49 6.85
CA VAL A 143 -0.45 2.30 6.36
C VAL A 143 0.58 2.49 7.47
N LEU A 144 1.85 2.66 7.10
CA LEU A 144 2.94 2.94 8.03
C LEU A 144 3.31 4.42 7.91
N LEU A 145 3.17 5.16 9.02
CA LEU A 145 3.43 6.60 9.09
C LEU A 145 4.83 6.85 9.66
N ASP A 146 5.70 7.42 8.85
CA ASP A 146 7.00 7.98 9.26
C ASP A 146 6.85 9.49 9.42
N LYS A 147 6.24 9.90 10.51
CA LYS A 147 5.90 11.31 10.78
C LYS A 147 7.12 12.22 10.85
N ALA A 148 8.27 11.69 11.27
CA ALA A 148 9.51 12.47 11.36
C ALA A 148 10.03 12.89 9.98
N ASN A 149 9.85 12.03 8.95
CA ASN A 149 10.24 12.29 7.58
C ASN A 149 9.07 12.81 6.71
N GLY A 150 7.86 12.80 7.25
CA GLY A 150 6.65 13.19 6.53
C GLY A 150 6.21 12.16 5.48
N ASP A 151 6.60 10.89 5.64
CA ASP A 151 6.31 9.81 4.70
C ASP A 151 5.19 8.89 5.21
N CYS A 152 4.40 8.36 4.29
CA CYS A 152 3.42 7.31 4.52
C CYS A 152 3.63 6.20 3.48
N TYR A 153 3.75 4.96 3.93
CA TYR A 153 3.82 3.77 3.07
C TYR A 153 2.46 3.10 3.09
N SER A 154 1.72 3.21 2.00
CA SER A 154 0.28 2.95 2.03
C SER A 154 -0.14 1.59 1.50
N GLY A 155 0.77 0.79 0.92
CA GLY A 155 0.29 -0.34 0.11
C GLY A 155 -0.79 0.16 -0.85
N ASP A 156 -1.90 -0.55 -0.91
CA ASP A 156 -3.02 -0.23 -1.78
C ASP A 156 -4.19 0.48 -1.08
N ALA A 157 -4.00 0.93 0.18
CA ALA A 157 -5.05 1.64 0.91
C ALA A 157 -5.59 2.86 0.14
N PHE A 158 -4.75 3.53 -0.65
CA PHE A 158 -5.14 4.66 -1.49
C PHE A 158 -4.91 4.40 -2.98
N GLY A 159 -4.39 3.21 -3.35
CA GLY A 159 -4.05 2.82 -4.71
C GLY A 159 -2.86 3.59 -5.30
N SER A 160 -2.66 3.42 -6.60
CA SER A 160 -1.56 4.01 -7.39
C SER A 160 -2.08 4.88 -8.54
N GLY A 161 -3.09 5.68 -8.30
CA GLY A 161 -3.94 6.33 -9.30
C GLY A 161 -5.31 5.66 -9.38
N GLU A 162 -5.38 4.37 -9.16
CA GLU A 162 -6.64 3.63 -8.98
C GLU A 162 -6.63 2.85 -7.66
N VAL A 163 -7.78 2.78 -7.00
CA VAL A 163 -8.02 1.91 -5.85
C VAL A 163 -9.13 0.92 -6.16
N TRP A 164 -8.92 -0.34 -5.79
CA TRP A 164 -9.87 -1.41 -6.01
C TRP A 164 -10.68 -1.69 -4.75
N LEU A 165 -11.97 -1.34 -4.79
CA LEU A 165 -12.91 -1.57 -3.70
C LEU A 165 -13.90 -2.72 -3.97
N GLN A 166 -13.76 -3.39 -5.13
CA GLN A 166 -14.59 -4.54 -5.52
C GLN A 166 -14.01 -5.89 -5.06
N CYS A 167 -12.83 -5.90 -4.45
CA CYS A 167 -12.20 -7.13 -3.97
C CYS A 167 -12.96 -7.71 -2.78
N VAL A 168 -13.18 -9.04 -2.78
CA VAL A 168 -13.93 -9.73 -1.73
C VAL A 168 -13.01 -10.14 -0.59
N PRO A 169 -13.39 -9.87 0.68
CA PRO A 169 -14.66 -9.27 1.14
C PRO A 169 -14.67 -7.74 0.91
N MET A 170 -15.70 -7.24 0.24
CA MET A 170 -15.83 -5.83 -0.05
C MET A 170 -16.13 -5.02 1.21
N SER A 171 -15.39 -3.93 1.40
CA SER A 171 -15.73 -2.92 2.40
C SER A 171 -16.81 -1.97 1.85
N PRO A 172 -17.66 -1.38 2.73
CA PRO A 172 -18.52 -0.28 2.30
C PRO A 172 -17.70 0.89 1.77
N ILE A 173 -18.19 1.60 0.75
CA ILE A 173 -17.52 2.80 0.21
C ILE A 173 -17.28 3.86 1.29
N ALA A 174 -18.20 3.95 2.26
CA ALA A 174 -18.08 4.85 3.41
C ALA A 174 -16.79 4.59 4.22
N THR A 175 -16.41 3.35 4.40
CA THR A 175 -15.19 2.95 5.12
C THR A 175 -13.93 3.50 4.42
N PHE A 176 -13.86 3.38 3.10
CA PHE A 176 -12.77 3.97 2.32
C PHE A 176 -12.78 5.50 2.39
N HIS A 177 -13.97 6.11 2.30
CA HIS A 177 -14.13 7.56 2.41
C HIS A 177 -13.59 8.09 3.75
N GLU A 178 -13.92 7.44 4.86
CA GLU A 178 -13.42 7.77 6.19
C GLU A 178 -11.89 7.67 6.28
N SER A 179 -11.29 6.62 5.69
CA SER A 179 -9.84 6.46 5.60
C SER A 179 -9.19 7.61 4.81
N CYS A 180 -9.79 8.03 3.69
CA CYS A 180 -9.31 9.19 2.92
C CYS A 180 -9.43 10.50 3.72
N CYS A 181 -10.54 10.75 4.42
CA CYS A 181 -10.72 11.92 5.28
C CYS A 181 -9.69 11.97 6.42
N ARG A 182 -9.40 10.82 7.01
CA ARG A 182 -8.36 10.69 8.03
C ARG A 182 -6.97 11.00 7.48
N MET A 183 -6.63 10.49 6.31
CA MET A 183 -5.35 10.79 5.65
C MET A 183 -5.26 12.27 5.27
N GLU A 184 -6.33 12.86 4.74
CA GLU A 184 -6.37 14.30 4.45
C GLU A 184 -6.05 15.13 5.69
N LYS A 185 -6.62 14.76 6.85
CA LYS A 185 -6.34 15.44 8.12
C LYS A 185 -4.85 15.36 8.47
N LEU A 186 -4.24 14.16 8.44
CA LEU A 186 -2.82 13.97 8.72
C LEU A 186 -1.92 14.82 7.79
N MET A 187 -2.28 14.92 6.52
CA MET A 187 -1.55 15.73 5.54
C MET A 187 -1.73 17.24 5.79
N LYS A 188 -2.94 17.70 6.09
CA LYS A 188 -3.21 19.13 6.40
C LYS A 188 -2.56 19.58 7.70
N GLU A 189 -2.43 18.70 8.68
CA GLU A 189 -1.72 18.96 9.93
C GLU A 189 -0.18 18.92 9.76
N GLY A 190 0.30 18.55 8.59
CA GLY A 190 1.73 18.53 8.25
C GLY A 190 2.48 17.30 8.79
N HIS A 191 1.77 16.30 9.30
CA HIS A 191 2.36 15.05 9.75
C HIS A 191 2.86 14.17 8.59
N ILE A 192 2.14 14.21 7.46
CA ILE A 192 2.48 13.49 6.23
C ILE A 192 2.51 14.46 5.06
N LYS A 193 3.50 14.32 4.19
CA LYS A 193 3.69 15.09 2.95
C LYS A 193 3.60 14.21 1.73
N ASP A 194 4.21 13.03 1.81
CA ASP A 194 4.40 12.08 0.71
C ASP A 194 3.76 10.74 1.05
N ILE A 195 2.90 10.22 0.16
CA ILE A 195 2.35 8.87 0.26
C ILE A 195 3.00 8.02 -0.82
N TRP A 196 3.70 6.96 -0.39
CA TRP A 196 4.37 5.97 -1.23
C TRP A 196 3.47 4.72 -1.32
N CYS A 197 2.91 4.50 -2.49
CA CYS A 197 1.90 3.45 -2.71
C CYS A 197 2.51 2.08 -3.04
N GLY A 198 1.66 1.04 -3.02
CA GLY A 198 2.03 -0.35 -3.31
C GLY A 198 2.41 -0.64 -4.77
N HIS A 199 2.16 0.29 -5.69
CA HIS A 199 2.49 0.18 -7.11
C HIS A 199 3.23 1.42 -7.62
N TYR A 200 4.27 1.82 -6.91
CA TYR A 200 5.11 2.98 -7.22
C TYR A 200 5.59 3.06 -8.68
N PRO A 201 5.99 1.95 -9.36
CA PRO A 201 6.47 2.03 -10.73
C PRO A 201 5.49 2.63 -11.74
N TYR A 202 4.19 2.58 -11.49
CA TYR A 202 3.19 3.24 -12.33
C TYR A 202 3.28 4.77 -12.26
N LEU A 203 3.60 5.30 -11.09
CA LEU A 203 3.59 6.74 -10.84
C LEU A 203 4.99 7.35 -10.85
N LYS A 204 5.98 6.63 -10.32
CA LYS A 204 7.37 7.07 -10.05
C LYS A 204 7.43 8.37 -9.23
N SER A 205 6.42 8.59 -8.41
CA SER A 205 6.27 9.75 -7.52
C SER A 205 5.36 9.39 -6.34
N SER A 206 5.40 10.18 -5.28
CA SER A 206 4.43 10.09 -4.19
C SER A 206 3.04 10.60 -4.61
N LEU A 207 2.01 10.20 -3.88
CA LEU A 207 0.65 10.70 -4.04
C LEU A 207 0.49 11.99 -3.20
N PRO A 208 0.08 13.11 -3.81
CA PRO A 208 -0.06 14.39 -3.12
C PRO A 208 -1.43 14.53 -2.43
N LEU A 209 -1.57 15.53 -1.54
CA LEU A 209 -2.84 15.87 -0.89
C LEU A 209 -4.00 16.03 -1.88
N ALA A 210 -3.76 16.64 -3.04
CA ALA A 210 -4.80 16.83 -4.07
C ALA A 210 -5.39 15.49 -4.57
N TYR A 211 -4.57 14.43 -4.60
CA TYR A 211 -5.04 13.09 -4.94
C TYR A 211 -6.02 12.55 -3.90
N ILE A 212 -5.69 12.65 -2.60
CA ILE A 212 -6.57 12.22 -1.50
C ILE A 212 -7.87 13.01 -1.52
N GLN A 213 -7.81 14.31 -1.76
CA GLN A 213 -9.01 15.15 -1.89
C GLN A 213 -9.91 14.75 -3.06
N THR A 214 -9.30 14.28 -4.15
CA THR A 214 -10.08 13.75 -5.28
C THR A 214 -10.73 12.42 -4.92
N MET A 215 -10.02 11.51 -4.22
CA MET A 215 -10.60 10.27 -3.73
C MET A 215 -11.78 10.51 -2.76
N ILE A 216 -11.69 11.54 -1.91
CA ILE A 216 -12.81 11.96 -1.05
C ILE A 216 -14.01 12.39 -1.89
N ARG A 217 -13.84 13.19 -2.95
CA ARG A 217 -14.95 13.60 -3.81
C ARG A 217 -15.59 12.42 -4.53
N ILE A 218 -14.79 11.54 -5.14
CA ILE A 218 -15.31 10.38 -5.85
C ILE A 218 -16.05 9.43 -4.90
N SER A 219 -15.46 9.10 -3.76
CA SER A 219 -16.08 8.22 -2.77
C SER A 219 -17.36 8.83 -2.18
N HIS A 220 -17.40 10.15 -1.94
CA HIS A 220 -18.60 10.85 -1.49
C HIS A 220 -19.75 10.76 -2.52
N ARG A 221 -19.45 10.91 -3.81
CA ARG A 221 -20.44 10.72 -4.89
C ARG A 221 -21.02 9.31 -4.86
N LEU A 222 -20.15 8.29 -4.82
CA LEU A 222 -20.56 6.89 -4.77
C LEU A 222 -21.39 6.56 -3.53
N MET A 223 -21.05 7.11 -2.35
CA MET A 223 -21.83 6.94 -1.13
C MET A 223 -23.26 7.48 -1.23
N ASN A 224 -23.48 8.47 -2.09
CA ASN A 224 -24.81 9.06 -2.35
C ASN A 224 -25.52 8.45 -3.56
N GLY A 225 -25.00 7.35 -4.11
CA GLY A 225 -25.56 6.69 -5.29
C GLY A 225 -25.24 7.36 -6.62
N ASP A 226 -24.47 8.45 -6.62
CA ASP A 226 -24.09 9.15 -7.83
C ASP A 226 -22.98 8.39 -8.57
N GLN A 227 -23.39 7.71 -9.64
CA GLN A 227 -22.53 6.96 -10.54
C GLN A 227 -22.42 7.65 -11.92
N GLU A 228 -22.82 8.93 -12.04
CA GLU A 228 -22.73 9.65 -13.31
C GLU A 228 -21.28 9.68 -13.82
N GLY A 229 -21.09 9.35 -15.10
CA GLY A 229 -19.77 9.24 -15.72
C GLY A 229 -19.00 7.96 -15.40
N SER A 230 -19.61 7.01 -14.67
CA SER A 230 -18.95 5.72 -14.45
C SER A 230 -18.97 4.86 -15.70
N GLU A 231 -17.93 4.04 -15.87
CA GLU A 231 -17.76 3.14 -17.01
C GLU A 231 -17.55 1.69 -16.54
N PRO A 232 -17.90 0.68 -17.34
CA PRO A 232 -17.48 -0.69 -17.08
C PRO A 232 -15.96 -0.77 -16.89
N TYR A 233 -15.50 -1.58 -15.93
CA TYR A 233 -14.08 -1.79 -15.70
C TYR A 233 -13.67 -3.18 -16.16
N SER A 234 -12.55 -3.26 -16.88
CA SER A 234 -11.89 -4.50 -17.25
C SER A 234 -10.41 -4.41 -16.92
N ASN A 235 -9.80 -5.53 -16.54
CA ASN A 235 -8.39 -5.63 -16.28
C ASN A 235 -7.77 -6.72 -17.13
N TYR A 236 -6.54 -6.52 -17.60
CA TYR A 236 -5.84 -7.48 -18.45
C TYR A 236 -5.42 -8.75 -17.69
N PHE A 237 -5.07 -8.62 -16.43
CA PHE A 237 -4.51 -9.72 -15.63
C PHE A 237 -5.55 -10.52 -14.88
N ILE A 238 -6.68 -9.89 -14.51
CA ILE A 238 -7.72 -10.48 -13.66
C ILE A 238 -9.07 -10.34 -14.33
N LYS A 239 -9.82 -11.46 -14.39
CA LYS A 239 -11.20 -11.44 -14.91
C LYS A 239 -12.09 -10.69 -13.91
N MET A 240 -12.59 -9.53 -14.32
CA MET A 240 -13.52 -8.73 -13.54
C MET A 240 -14.96 -9.25 -13.63
N PRO A 241 -15.76 -9.14 -12.55
CA PRO A 241 -17.19 -9.40 -12.62
C PRO A 241 -17.88 -8.38 -13.54
N PRO A 242 -19.03 -8.72 -14.16
CA PRO A 242 -19.78 -7.81 -15.02
C PRO A 242 -20.25 -6.53 -14.30
N THR A 243 -20.35 -6.58 -12.97
CA THR A 243 -20.75 -5.49 -12.09
C THR A 243 -19.61 -4.51 -11.78
N ALA A 244 -18.37 -4.86 -12.15
CA ALA A 244 -17.22 -3.99 -11.93
C ALA A 244 -17.31 -2.72 -12.76
N ARG A 245 -17.22 -1.58 -12.11
CA ARG A 245 -17.25 -0.25 -12.73
C ARG A 245 -16.10 0.59 -12.19
N LYS A 246 -15.76 1.63 -12.91
CA LYS A 246 -14.80 2.67 -12.48
C LYS A 246 -15.46 4.03 -12.53
N LEU A 247 -15.10 4.88 -11.58
CA LEU A 247 -15.38 6.31 -11.59
C LEU A 247 -14.07 7.06 -11.39
N ALA A 248 -13.75 7.95 -12.33
CA ALA A 248 -12.47 8.65 -12.36
C ALA A 248 -12.65 10.16 -12.37
N GLU A 249 -11.71 10.86 -11.73
CA GLU A 249 -11.56 12.31 -11.78
C GLU A 249 -10.07 12.65 -11.89
N GLY A 250 -9.64 13.18 -13.03
CA GLY A 250 -8.23 13.40 -13.32
C GLY A 250 -7.43 12.09 -13.32
N ARG A 251 -6.45 11.99 -12.42
CA ARG A 251 -5.61 10.78 -12.26
C ARG A 251 -6.12 9.83 -11.18
N ALA A 252 -7.15 10.20 -10.45
CA ALA A 252 -7.71 9.40 -9.38
C ALA A 252 -8.90 8.59 -9.89
N MET A 253 -8.95 7.31 -9.52
CA MET A 253 -9.98 6.38 -9.95
C MET A 253 -10.36 5.44 -8.80
N ILE A 254 -11.65 5.22 -8.62
CA ILE A 254 -12.18 4.16 -7.77
C ILE A 254 -12.78 3.09 -8.69
N VAL A 255 -12.32 1.85 -8.51
CA VAL A 255 -12.91 0.65 -9.10
C VAL A 255 -13.78 0.00 -8.04
N TYR A 256 -15.05 -0.25 -8.36
CA TYR A 256 -16.03 -0.72 -7.41
C TYR A 256 -17.02 -1.70 -8.05
N ASP A 257 -17.73 -2.45 -7.23
CA ASP A 257 -18.87 -3.25 -7.66
C ASP A 257 -20.15 -2.40 -7.58
N SER A 258 -20.86 -2.28 -8.72
CA SER A 258 -22.06 -1.44 -8.78
C SER A 258 -23.20 -1.93 -7.87
N THR A 259 -23.17 -3.19 -7.43
CA THR A 259 -24.13 -3.74 -6.46
C THR A 259 -23.85 -3.31 -5.03
N ASN A 260 -22.66 -2.76 -4.75
CA ASN A 260 -22.26 -2.24 -3.43
C ASN A 260 -22.53 -0.72 -3.29
N ILE A 261 -23.20 -0.11 -4.26
CA ILE A 261 -23.55 1.30 -4.25
C ILE A 261 -25.01 1.46 -3.83
N PRO A 262 -25.33 2.35 -2.86
CA PRO A 262 -26.72 2.62 -2.50
C PRO A 262 -27.51 3.23 -3.68
N GLU A 263 -28.82 3.07 -3.66
CA GLU A 263 -29.68 3.78 -4.63
C GLU A 263 -29.53 5.29 -4.45
N ALA A 264 -29.52 6.03 -5.55
CA ALA A 264 -29.48 7.48 -5.54
C ALA A 264 -30.69 8.03 -4.76
N ARG A 265 -30.43 8.94 -3.82
CA ARG A 265 -31.49 9.60 -3.02
C ARG A 265 -32.05 10.80 -3.72
#